data_efb69294d97bacd3896dc6fae9640f97
#
_entry.id   efb69294d97bacd3896dc6fae9640f97
#
_cell.length_a   1.000
_cell.length_b   1.000
_cell.length_c   1.000
_cell.angle_alpha   90.00
_cell.angle_beta   90.00
_cell.angle_gamma   90.00
#
_symmetry.space_group_name_H-M   'P 1'
#
loop_
_entity.id
_entity.type
_entity.pdbx_description
1 polymer ?
#
loop_
_entity_poly.entity_id
_entity_poly.type
_entity_poly.pdbx_seq_one_letter_code
_entity_poly.pdbx_strand_id
1 'polypeptide(L)'
;KDLFVVENNLVKLYICGPTVYDKSHLGHARVYVIFDIIRNILENVFGYNVLYQMNITDIDDKILNLSDNDLNKANDISKKYEDEFFKDLRNLDVKYPDYITRVTEHVDTIIEYIETIMENGYAYKDKDGSIYFNIQKFSKDYKYDLLRINDSDGKDFALWKSNNVGYDTPFGKGRPG
;
A
#
# COMPACT_ATOMS: atom_id res chain seq x y z
N LYS A 1 -2.74 -11.96 -22.91
CA LYS A 1 -2.20 -11.44 -21.63
C LYS A 1 -2.61 -12.42 -20.55
N ASP A 2 -1.67 -13.17 -20.06
CA ASP A 2 -1.89 -14.04 -18.91
C ASP A 2 -2.01 -13.13 -17.67
N LEU A 3 -3.24 -12.89 -17.25
CA LEU A 3 -3.56 -12.05 -16.10
C LEU A 3 -3.44 -12.82 -14.79
N PHE A 4 -3.12 -14.12 -14.85
CA PHE A 4 -3.34 -15.02 -13.75
C PHE A 4 -2.33 -16.17 -13.78
N VAL A 5 -1.51 -16.26 -12.77
CA VAL A 5 -0.59 -17.39 -12.59
C VAL A 5 -1.09 -18.22 -11.43
N VAL A 6 -1.44 -19.47 -11.71
CA VAL A 6 -1.79 -20.47 -10.68
C VAL A 6 -0.67 -21.48 -10.59
N GLU A 7 0.00 -21.53 -9.46
CA GLU A 7 1.02 -22.52 -9.16
C GLU A 7 0.49 -23.45 -8.05
N ASN A 8 0.52 -24.75 -8.28
CA ASN A 8 0.09 -25.75 -7.30
C ASN A 8 -1.31 -25.49 -6.72
N ASN A 9 -2.28 -25.10 -7.54
CA ASN A 9 -3.64 -24.75 -7.15
C ASN A 9 -3.74 -23.54 -6.19
N LEU A 10 -2.70 -22.72 -6.09
CA LEU A 10 -2.63 -21.53 -5.24
C LEU A 10 -2.73 -20.25 -6.05
N VAL A 11 -3.68 -19.41 -5.69
CA VAL A 11 -3.84 -18.04 -6.18
C VAL A 11 -3.37 -17.07 -5.13
N LYS A 12 -2.40 -16.23 -5.44
CA LYS A 12 -1.96 -15.13 -4.58
C LYS A 12 -2.73 -13.88 -4.98
N LEU A 13 -3.59 -13.39 -4.09
CA LEU A 13 -4.42 -12.21 -4.29
C LEU A 13 -3.92 -11.08 -3.38
N TYR A 14 -3.48 -9.97 -3.98
CA TYR A 14 -3.14 -8.75 -3.25
C TYR A 14 -4.14 -7.66 -3.58
N ILE A 15 -4.70 -7.03 -2.55
CA ILE A 15 -5.62 -5.89 -2.68
C ILE A 15 -5.12 -4.79 -1.75
N CYS A 16 -4.95 -3.58 -2.31
CA CYS A 16 -4.59 -2.42 -1.52
C CYS A 16 -5.65 -2.15 -0.44
N GLY A 17 -5.20 -2.07 0.80
CA GLY A 17 -6.01 -1.63 1.92
C GLY A 17 -6.12 -0.11 2.02
N PRO A 18 -6.86 0.40 3.00
CA PRO A 18 -7.07 1.82 3.19
C PRO A 18 -5.89 2.52 3.86
N THR A 19 -5.84 3.85 3.70
CA THR A 19 -5.15 4.72 4.67
C THR A 19 -6.12 4.98 5.83
N VAL A 20 -5.72 4.57 7.03
CA VAL A 20 -6.60 4.53 8.20
C VAL A 20 -6.56 5.84 9.00
N TYR A 21 -7.12 6.89 8.42
CA TYR A 21 -7.23 8.22 9.04
C TYR A 21 -8.67 8.67 9.27
N ASP A 22 -9.66 7.99 8.68
CA ASP A 22 -11.08 8.32 8.76
C ASP A 22 -11.93 7.07 8.55
N LYS A 23 -13.24 7.20 8.76
CA LYS A 23 -14.23 6.13 8.59
C LYS A 23 -14.30 5.64 7.15
N SER A 24 -14.67 4.36 7.00
CA SER A 24 -14.99 3.78 5.70
C SER A 24 -16.19 4.47 5.06
N HIS A 25 -16.21 4.47 3.75
CA HIS A 25 -17.34 4.98 2.96
C HIS A 25 -17.73 3.96 1.88
N LEU A 26 -18.83 4.24 1.17
CA LEU A 26 -19.37 3.34 0.15
C LEU A 26 -18.35 2.93 -0.94
N GLY A 27 -17.37 3.80 -1.25
CA GLY A 27 -16.28 3.47 -2.18
C GLY A 27 -15.43 2.30 -1.68
N HIS A 28 -15.07 2.29 -0.39
CA HIS A 28 -14.35 1.18 0.23
C HIS A 28 -15.22 -0.10 0.20
N ALA A 29 -16.46 -0.02 0.65
CA ALA A 29 -17.39 -1.15 0.64
C ALA A 29 -17.50 -1.79 -0.75
N ARG A 30 -17.67 -0.98 -1.79
CA ARG A 30 -17.75 -1.46 -3.17
C ARG A 30 -16.53 -2.26 -3.60
N VAL A 31 -15.33 -1.76 -3.30
CA VAL A 31 -14.08 -2.42 -3.68
C VAL A 31 -13.98 -3.78 -3.01
N TYR A 32 -14.11 -3.83 -1.69
CA TYR A 32 -13.85 -5.06 -0.94
C TYR A 32 -14.95 -6.12 -1.14
N VAL A 33 -16.21 -5.72 -1.29
CA VAL A 33 -17.30 -6.65 -1.64
C VAL A 33 -17.07 -7.27 -3.03
N ILE A 34 -16.65 -6.48 -4.03
CA ILE A 34 -16.35 -7.02 -5.37
C ILE A 34 -15.20 -8.03 -5.31
N PHE A 35 -14.13 -7.71 -4.60
CA PHE A 35 -13.00 -8.64 -4.48
C PHE A 35 -13.32 -9.86 -3.64
N ASP A 36 -14.20 -9.76 -2.64
CA ASP A 36 -14.70 -10.91 -1.91
C ASP A 36 -15.52 -11.85 -2.81
N ILE A 37 -16.37 -11.29 -3.68
CA ILE A 37 -17.09 -12.08 -4.70
C ILE A 37 -16.11 -12.81 -5.61
N ILE A 38 -15.06 -12.13 -6.09
CA ILE A 38 -14.03 -12.75 -6.93
C ILE A 38 -13.31 -13.87 -6.15
N ARG A 39 -12.93 -13.63 -4.89
CA ARG A 39 -12.32 -14.63 -4.03
C ARG A 39 -13.23 -15.85 -3.87
N ASN A 40 -14.51 -15.63 -3.58
CA ASN A 40 -15.49 -16.71 -3.43
C ASN A 40 -15.67 -17.52 -4.72
N ILE A 41 -15.65 -16.89 -5.89
CA ILE A 41 -15.70 -17.60 -7.18
C ILE A 41 -14.45 -18.46 -7.36
N LEU A 42 -13.26 -17.92 -7.09
CA LEU A 42 -12.01 -18.66 -7.20
C LEU A 42 -11.98 -19.87 -6.27
N GLU A 43 -12.42 -19.72 -5.02
CA GLU A 43 -12.43 -20.77 -4.02
C GLU A 43 -13.54 -21.82 -4.29
N ASN A 44 -14.78 -21.37 -4.48
CA ASN A 44 -15.94 -22.26 -4.44
C ASN A 44 -16.36 -22.79 -5.82
N VAL A 45 -16.06 -22.07 -6.91
CA VAL A 45 -16.41 -22.50 -8.28
C VAL A 45 -15.21 -23.17 -8.94
N PHE A 46 -14.03 -22.58 -8.84
CA PHE A 46 -12.82 -23.12 -9.46
C PHE A 46 -12.01 -24.04 -8.56
N GLY A 47 -12.29 -24.07 -7.26
CA GLY A 47 -11.60 -24.95 -6.30
C GLY A 47 -10.15 -24.54 -6.02
N TYR A 48 -9.78 -23.29 -6.25
CA TYR A 48 -8.44 -22.79 -5.93
C TYR A 48 -8.28 -22.50 -4.43
N ASN A 49 -7.07 -22.67 -3.93
CA ASN A 49 -6.67 -22.10 -2.66
C ASN A 49 -6.28 -20.63 -2.89
N VAL A 50 -6.96 -19.68 -2.23
CA VAL A 50 -6.66 -18.27 -2.37
C VAL A 50 -5.93 -17.78 -1.13
N LEU A 51 -4.72 -17.26 -1.33
CA LEU A 51 -3.95 -16.57 -0.31
C LEU A 51 -4.16 -15.06 -0.49
N TYR A 52 -4.96 -14.46 0.37
CA TYR A 52 -5.32 -13.06 0.28
C TYR A 52 -4.50 -12.20 1.25
N GLN A 53 -3.77 -11.25 0.70
CA GLN A 53 -2.99 -10.25 1.42
C GLN A 53 -3.56 -8.85 1.21
N MET A 54 -3.62 -8.07 2.29
CA MET A 54 -3.99 -6.65 2.30
C MET A 54 -2.93 -5.85 3.05
N ASN A 55 -2.52 -4.70 2.51
CA ASN A 55 -1.76 -3.74 3.31
C ASN A 55 -2.68 -2.79 4.08
N ILE A 56 -2.16 -2.18 5.13
CA ILE A 56 -2.78 -1.03 5.81
C ILE A 56 -1.76 0.10 5.80
N THR A 57 -2.17 1.26 5.31
CA THR A 57 -1.36 2.48 5.38
C THR A 57 -1.70 3.18 6.69
N ASP A 58 -0.91 2.88 7.70
CA ASP A 58 -1.06 3.34 9.08
C ASP A 58 -0.14 4.53 9.43
N ILE A 59 0.60 5.04 8.45
CA ILE A 59 1.33 6.31 8.51
C ILE A 59 1.21 7.04 7.18
N ASP A 60 0.74 8.30 7.23
CA ASP A 60 0.52 9.17 6.07
C ASP A 60 0.45 10.63 6.53
N ASP A 61 0.57 11.60 5.60
CA ASP A 61 0.46 13.02 5.93
C ASP A 61 -0.86 13.36 6.60
N LYS A 62 -1.96 12.70 6.19
CA LYS A 62 -3.29 12.93 6.78
C LYS A 62 -3.34 12.48 8.24
N ILE A 63 -2.73 11.32 8.56
CA ILE A 63 -2.64 10.81 9.93
C ILE A 63 -1.76 11.71 10.78
N LEU A 64 -0.60 12.12 10.27
CA LEU A 64 0.32 13.02 10.98
C LEU A 64 -0.32 14.38 11.25
N ASN A 65 -1.05 14.96 10.29
CA ASN A 65 -1.77 16.22 10.48
C ASN A 65 -2.87 16.11 11.54
N LEU A 66 -3.62 15.01 11.59
CA LEU A 66 -4.66 14.77 12.60
C LEU A 66 -4.09 14.55 14.00
N SER A 67 -2.83 14.11 14.08
CA SER A 67 -2.14 13.85 15.35
C SER A 67 -1.30 15.04 15.84
N ASP A 68 -1.36 16.20 15.18
CA ASP A 68 -0.47 17.33 15.44
C ASP A 68 1.02 16.94 15.33
N ASN A 69 1.35 16.01 14.43
CA ASN A 69 2.67 15.41 14.25
C ASN A 69 3.21 14.65 15.49
N ASP A 70 2.34 14.13 16.33
CA ASP A 70 2.67 13.23 17.43
C ASP A 70 2.51 11.78 16.99
N LEU A 71 3.61 11.02 16.95
CA LEU A 71 3.60 9.62 16.50
C LEU A 71 2.77 8.69 17.38
N ASN A 72 2.68 8.95 18.69
CA ASN A 72 1.85 8.13 19.57
C ASN A 72 0.37 8.36 19.27
N LYS A 73 -0.04 9.62 19.13
CA LYS A 73 -1.41 9.94 18.71
C LYS A 73 -1.72 9.42 17.29
N ALA A 74 -0.75 9.49 16.37
CA ALA A 74 -0.89 8.95 15.03
C ALA A 74 -1.18 7.45 15.05
N ASN A 75 -0.45 6.70 15.87
CA ASN A 75 -0.67 5.27 16.07
C ASN A 75 -2.05 4.96 16.70
N ASP A 76 -2.52 5.76 17.66
CA ASP A 76 -3.84 5.60 18.25
C ASP A 76 -4.96 5.89 17.26
N ILE A 77 -4.79 6.93 16.42
CA ILE A 77 -5.73 7.26 15.33
C ILE A 77 -5.79 6.13 14.33
N SER A 78 -4.64 5.66 13.84
CA SER A 78 -4.60 4.61 12.83
C SER A 78 -5.18 3.30 13.33
N LYS A 79 -4.87 2.87 14.55
CA LYS A 79 -5.47 1.69 15.17
C LYS A 79 -6.99 1.78 15.27
N LYS A 80 -7.49 2.93 15.75
CA LYS A 80 -8.93 3.16 15.87
C LYS A 80 -9.64 2.97 14.53
N TYR A 81 -9.15 3.62 13.47
CA TYR A 81 -9.81 3.55 12.16
C TYR A 81 -9.57 2.23 11.44
N GLU A 82 -8.47 1.54 11.70
CA GLU A 82 -8.26 0.16 11.26
C GLU A 82 -9.29 -0.79 11.88
N ASP A 83 -9.53 -0.69 13.20
CA ASP A 83 -10.54 -1.50 13.88
C ASP A 83 -11.96 -1.22 13.37
N GLU A 84 -12.29 0.06 13.13
CA GLU A 84 -13.57 0.45 12.53
C GLU A 84 -13.70 -0.11 11.09
N PHE A 85 -12.65 -0.01 10.28
CA PHE A 85 -12.62 -0.55 8.92
C PHE A 85 -12.88 -2.06 8.90
N PHE A 86 -12.17 -2.84 9.69
CA PHE A 86 -12.38 -4.29 9.75
C PHE A 86 -13.74 -4.67 10.37
N LYS A 87 -14.29 -3.85 11.26
CA LYS A 87 -15.66 -4.01 11.74
C LYS A 87 -16.67 -3.80 10.62
N ASP A 88 -16.47 -2.80 9.78
CA ASP A 88 -17.34 -2.53 8.64
C ASP A 88 -17.27 -3.67 7.61
N LEU A 89 -16.08 -4.21 7.31
CA LEU A 89 -15.94 -5.38 6.44
C LEU A 89 -16.69 -6.61 6.99
N ARG A 90 -16.61 -6.87 8.30
CA ARG A 90 -17.38 -7.95 8.94
C ARG A 90 -18.89 -7.74 8.81
N ASN A 91 -19.36 -6.50 8.98
CA ASN A 91 -20.79 -6.18 8.83
C ASN A 91 -21.30 -6.37 7.39
N LEU A 92 -20.39 -6.36 6.41
CA LEU A 92 -20.68 -6.63 4.99
C LEU A 92 -20.45 -8.10 4.60
N ASP A 93 -20.19 -8.99 5.57
CA ASP A 93 -19.84 -10.40 5.35
C ASP A 93 -18.63 -10.61 4.41
N VAL A 94 -17.72 -9.62 4.33
CA VAL A 94 -16.48 -9.71 3.58
C VAL A 94 -15.47 -10.55 4.36
N LYS A 95 -14.90 -11.57 3.72
CA LYS A 95 -13.89 -12.44 4.33
C LYS A 95 -12.63 -11.65 4.71
N TYR A 96 -12.12 -11.95 5.89
CA TYR A 96 -10.89 -11.36 6.40
C TYR A 96 -9.68 -11.74 5.52
N PRO A 97 -8.69 -10.84 5.35
CA PRO A 97 -7.43 -11.21 4.71
C PRO A 97 -6.68 -12.29 5.49
N ASP A 98 -5.97 -13.17 4.78
CA ASP A 98 -5.10 -14.16 5.42
C ASP A 98 -3.85 -13.48 6.01
N TYR A 99 -3.38 -12.41 5.35
CA TYR A 99 -2.25 -11.60 5.81
C TYR A 99 -2.58 -10.11 5.73
N ILE A 100 -2.23 -9.40 6.81
CA ILE A 100 -2.27 -7.94 6.88
C ILE A 100 -0.84 -7.45 7.07
N THR A 101 -0.42 -6.51 6.23
CA THR A 101 0.89 -5.86 6.34
C THR A 101 0.70 -4.37 6.60
N ARG A 102 1.12 -3.90 7.76
CA ARG A 102 1.10 -2.47 8.11
C ARG A 102 2.40 -1.83 7.71
N VAL A 103 2.32 -0.62 7.17
CA VAL A 103 3.51 0.12 6.71
C VAL A 103 4.50 0.32 7.85
N THR A 104 4.00 0.66 9.06
CA THR A 104 4.87 0.90 10.24
C THR A 104 5.61 -0.35 10.71
N GLU A 105 5.10 -1.55 10.44
CA GLU A 105 5.73 -2.83 10.79
C GLU A 105 6.84 -3.25 9.81
N HIS A 106 6.95 -2.57 8.65
CA HIS A 106 7.84 -2.96 7.55
C HIS A 106 8.76 -1.83 7.09
N VAL A 107 8.99 -0.82 7.93
CA VAL A 107 9.79 0.36 7.54
C VAL A 107 11.20 0.00 7.12
N ASP A 108 11.87 -0.91 7.85
CA ASP A 108 13.23 -1.34 7.52
C ASP A 108 13.29 -2.02 6.15
N THR A 109 12.35 -2.92 5.86
CA THR A 109 12.23 -3.58 4.54
C THR A 109 11.95 -2.57 3.42
N ILE A 110 11.14 -1.55 3.70
CA ILE A 110 10.86 -0.48 2.74
C ILE A 110 12.13 0.33 2.45
N ILE A 111 12.93 0.64 3.48
CA ILE A 111 14.20 1.35 3.33
C ILE A 111 15.16 0.54 2.44
N GLU A 112 15.39 -0.74 2.74
CA GLU A 112 16.24 -1.63 1.95
C GLU A 112 15.78 -1.72 0.49
N TYR A 113 14.46 -1.75 0.27
CA TYR A 113 13.90 -1.77 -1.08
C TYR A 113 14.13 -0.46 -1.83
N ILE A 114 13.98 0.68 -1.16
CA ILE A 114 14.29 2.00 -1.73
C ILE A 114 15.78 2.11 -2.08
N GLU A 115 16.67 1.64 -1.22
CA GLU A 115 18.11 1.60 -1.49
C GLU A 115 18.41 0.79 -2.75
N THR A 116 17.82 -0.39 -2.88
CA THR A 116 17.93 -1.22 -4.09
C THR A 116 17.46 -0.48 -5.36
N ILE A 117 16.35 0.25 -5.29
CA ILE A 117 15.86 1.06 -6.43
C ILE A 117 16.83 2.19 -6.76
N MET A 118 17.42 2.82 -5.76
CA MET A 118 18.43 3.89 -5.94
C MET A 118 19.73 3.33 -6.54
N GLU A 119 20.22 2.20 -6.07
CA GLU A 119 21.40 1.51 -6.61
C GLU A 119 21.21 1.12 -8.07
N ASN A 120 20.01 0.66 -8.43
CA ASN A 120 19.63 0.40 -9.83
C ASN A 120 19.46 1.68 -10.66
N GLY A 121 19.54 2.85 -10.02
CA GLY A 121 19.50 4.16 -10.66
C GLY A 121 18.10 4.61 -11.07
N TYR A 122 17.03 4.00 -10.55
CA TYR A 122 15.63 4.35 -10.86
C TYR A 122 14.97 5.23 -9.79
N ALA A 123 15.71 5.67 -8.79
CA ALA A 123 15.27 6.67 -7.83
C ALA A 123 16.34 7.74 -7.62
N TYR A 124 15.92 8.91 -7.15
CA TYR A 124 16.80 10.04 -6.88
C TYR A 124 16.31 10.82 -5.65
N LYS A 125 17.25 11.50 -5.00
CA LYS A 125 16.93 12.42 -3.90
C LYS A 125 16.71 13.82 -4.46
N ASP A 126 15.57 14.43 -4.13
CA ASP A 126 15.26 15.80 -4.51
C ASP A 126 15.79 16.81 -3.46
N LYS A 127 15.64 18.12 -3.77
CA LYS A 127 16.13 19.24 -2.95
C LYS A 127 15.46 19.31 -1.57
N ASP A 128 14.23 18.84 -1.45
CA ASP A 128 13.48 18.76 -0.19
C ASP A 128 13.93 17.60 0.71
N GLY A 129 14.83 16.74 0.22
CA GLY A 129 15.32 15.55 0.91
C GLY A 129 14.50 14.30 0.68
N SER A 130 13.38 14.38 -0.03
CA SER A 130 12.54 13.23 -0.39
C SER A 130 13.16 12.41 -1.51
N ILE A 131 12.85 11.12 -1.53
CA ILE A 131 13.28 10.19 -2.59
C ILE A 131 12.12 9.96 -3.54
N TYR A 132 12.37 10.16 -4.83
CA TYR A 132 11.40 9.98 -5.90
C TYR A 132 11.79 8.86 -6.84
N PHE A 133 10.80 8.10 -7.32
CA PHE A 133 10.98 7.11 -8.37
C PHE A 133 11.00 7.81 -9.73
N ASN A 134 12.03 7.53 -10.53
CA ASN A 134 12.22 8.11 -11.87
C ASN A 134 11.47 7.29 -12.92
N ILE A 135 10.20 7.64 -13.15
CA ILE A 135 9.34 6.95 -14.12
C ILE A 135 9.92 7.03 -15.54
N GLN A 136 10.41 8.21 -15.93
CA GLN A 136 10.92 8.42 -17.27
C GLN A 136 12.15 7.54 -17.57
N LYS A 137 13.04 7.39 -16.61
CA LYS A 137 14.22 6.52 -16.76
C LYS A 137 13.82 5.05 -16.79
N PHE A 138 12.97 4.63 -15.85
CA PHE A 138 12.50 3.25 -15.76
C PHE A 138 11.74 2.81 -17.01
N SER A 139 10.90 3.67 -17.58
CA SER A 139 10.10 3.39 -18.77
C SER A 139 10.90 3.21 -20.05
N LYS A 140 12.19 3.63 -20.08
CA LYS A 140 13.08 3.35 -21.21
C LYS A 140 13.54 1.90 -21.23
N ASP A 141 13.74 1.32 -20.05
CA ASP A 141 14.31 -0.01 -19.87
C ASP A 141 13.23 -1.08 -19.68
N TYR A 142 12.08 -0.70 -19.11
CA TYR A 142 11.01 -1.61 -18.71
C TYR A 142 9.62 -1.06 -19.07
N LYS A 143 8.65 -1.96 -19.26
CA LYS A 143 7.24 -1.57 -19.38
C LYS A 143 6.68 -1.19 -18.00
N TYR A 144 6.32 0.07 -17.84
CA TYR A 144 5.81 0.60 -16.57
C TYR A 144 4.27 0.67 -16.49
N ASP A 145 3.59 0.76 -17.60
CA ASP A 145 2.15 1.09 -17.74
C ASP A 145 1.18 -0.10 -17.60
N LEU A 146 1.66 -1.26 -17.14
CA LEU A 146 0.86 -2.49 -17.10
C LEU A 146 -0.35 -2.41 -16.16
N LEU A 147 -0.32 -1.56 -15.14
CA LEU A 147 -1.36 -1.42 -14.11
C LEU A 147 -1.96 0.00 -14.02
N ARG A 148 -1.41 0.98 -14.73
CA ARG A 148 -1.90 2.35 -14.75
C ARG A 148 -2.86 2.57 -15.90
N ILE A 149 -4.14 2.70 -15.59
CA ILE A 149 -5.18 2.90 -16.61
C ILE A 149 -5.34 4.38 -16.99
N ASN A 150 -4.89 5.36 -16.23
CA ASN A 150 -5.09 6.78 -16.52
C ASN A 150 -4.19 7.76 -15.76
N ASP A 151 -2.94 7.45 -15.49
CA ASP A 151 -2.04 8.46 -14.93
C ASP A 151 -1.36 9.22 -16.07
N SER A 152 -2.05 10.25 -16.55
CA SER A 152 -1.64 11.06 -17.71
C SER A 152 -0.46 12.00 -17.44
N ASP A 153 -0.01 12.12 -16.19
CA ASP A 153 0.92 13.19 -15.84
C ASP A 153 2.39 12.80 -15.93
N GLY A 154 2.72 11.51 -16.02
CA GLY A 154 4.11 11.02 -16.13
C GLY A 154 5.05 11.55 -15.02
N LYS A 155 4.47 12.03 -13.92
CA LYS A 155 5.23 12.61 -12.80
C LYS A 155 5.79 11.53 -11.92
N ASP A 156 7.02 11.72 -11.51
CA ASP A 156 7.67 10.90 -10.51
C ASP A 156 6.89 10.92 -9.20
N PHE A 157 6.83 9.79 -8.50
CA PHE A 157 6.14 9.68 -7.21
C PHE A 157 7.16 9.44 -6.09
N ALA A 158 6.82 9.92 -4.90
CA ALA A 158 7.66 9.75 -3.74
C ALA A 158 7.69 8.30 -3.26
N LEU A 159 8.90 7.78 -3.04
CA LEU A 159 9.17 6.52 -2.35
C LEU A 159 9.39 6.76 -0.86
N TRP A 160 10.03 7.90 -0.54
CA TRP A 160 10.25 8.39 0.81
C TRP A 160 9.98 9.88 0.87
N LYS A 161 9.14 10.31 1.79
CA LYS A 161 8.86 11.73 2.02
C LYS A 161 9.64 12.22 3.21
N SER A 162 10.51 13.21 2.97
CA SER A 162 11.21 13.93 4.03
C SER A 162 10.24 14.66 4.94
N ASN A 163 10.38 14.47 6.24
CA ASN A 163 9.55 15.11 7.26
C ASN A 163 10.35 15.22 8.57
N ASN A 164 10.04 16.23 9.38
CA ASN A 164 10.63 16.39 10.72
C ASN A 164 10.12 15.33 11.72
N VAL A 165 9.02 14.66 11.38
CA VAL A 165 8.39 13.59 12.15
C VAL A 165 8.39 12.30 11.32
N GLY A 166 8.76 11.19 11.95
CA GLY A 166 8.85 9.90 11.29
C GLY A 166 10.08 9.11 11.71
N TYR A 167 10.57 8.30 10.81
CA TYR A 167 11.67 7.37 11.02
C TYR A 167 13.00 7.98 10.56
N ASP A 168 14.07 7.69 11.31
CA ASP A 168 15.43 8.05 10.92
C ASP A 168 15.96 7.00 9.93
N THR A 169 16.48 7.46 8.78
CA THR A 169 16.94 6.60 7.70
C THR A 169 18.23 7.13 7.08
N PRO A 170 18.96 6.36 6.24
CA PRO A 170 20.09 6.86 5.48
C PRO A 170 19.75 8.04 4.55
N PHE A 171 18.48 8.19 4.17
CA PHE A 171 18.01 9.29 3.32
C PHE A 171 17.75 10.58 4.11
N GLY A 172 17.60 10.47 5.41
CA GLY A 172 17.14 11.48 6.33
C GLY A 172 15.84 11.09 7.02
N LYS A 173 15.36 11.94 7.92
CA LYS A 173 14.14 11.70 8.67
C LYS A 173 12.91 11.88 7.78
N GLY A 174 11.92 10.99 7.96
CA GLY A 174 10.72 11.04 7.16
C GLY A 174 9.84 9.81 7.29
N ARG A 175 9.07 9.51 6.25
CA ARG A 175 8.16 8.39 6.17
C ARG A 175 8.13 7.77 4.77
N PRO A 176 7.64 6.53 4.62
CA PRO A 176 7.32 5.96 3.31
C PRO A 176 6.37 6.85 2.52
N GLY A 177 6.61 6.97 1.21
CA GLY A 177 5.87 7.83 0.28
C GLY A 177 4.54 7.25 -0.16
#